data_e0c1b4b73ef66baa8243c0b076f0c899
#
_entry.id   e0c1b4b73ef66baa8243c0b076f0c899
#
_cell.length_a   1.000
_cell.length_b   1.000
_cell.length_c   1.000
_cell.angle_alpha   90.00
_cell.angle_beta   90.00
_cell.angle_gamma   90.00
#
_symmetry.space_group_name_H-M   'P 1'
#
loop_
_entity.id
_entity.type
_entity.pdbx_description
1 polymer ?
#
loop_
_entity_poly.entity_id
_entity_poly.type
_entity_poly.pdbx_seq_one_letter_code
_entity_poly.pdbx_strand_id
1 'polypeptide(L)' 'KHYQKFCAKLARQGLTRLAHEGPQDFLARIERERRALAPAARSITALYIDLRYGHGSHESISLLARSVRQLAAY' A
#
# COMPACT_ATOMS: atom_id res chain seq x y z
N LYS A 1 0.08 10.61 0.20
CA LYS A 1 1.18 10.79 1.13
C LYS A 1 1.66 9.48 1.73
N HIS A 2 0.80 8.82 2.50
CA HIS A 2 1.17 7.54 3.11
C HIS A 2 1.28 6.44 2.06
N TYR A 3 0.42 6.47 1.05
CA TYR A 3 0.50 5.48 -0.01
C TYR A 3 1.79 5.63 -0.82
N GLN A 4 2.24 6.87 -1.01
CA GLN A 4 3.50 7.12 -1.70
C GLN A 4 4.68 6.56 -0.92
N LYS A 5 4.64 6.64 0.42
CA LYS A 5 5.67 6.04 1.26
C LYS A 5 5.67 4.52 1.14
N PHE A 6 4.48 3.93 1.07
CA PHE A 6 4.34 2.50 0.84
C PHE A 6 5.00 2.10 -0.48
N CYS A 7 4.68 2.82 -1.55
CA CYS A 7 5.29 2.53 -2.85
C CYS A 7 6.81 2.69 -2.83
N ALA A 8 7.32 3.70 -2.12
CA ALA A 8 8.75 3.92 -2.00
C ALA A 8 9.44 2.77 -1.27
N LYS A 9 8.81 2.25 -0.21
CA LYS A 9 9.36 1.12 0.52
C LYS A 9 9.43 -0.14 -0.34
N LEU A 10 8.41 -0.38 -1.13
CA LEU A 10 8.41 -1.52 -2.04
C LEU A 10 9.43 -1.36 -3.15
N ALA A 11 9.63 -0.14 -3.63
CA ALA A 11 10.65 0.12 -4.66
C ALA A 11 12.05 -0.24 -4.16
N ARG A 12 12.32 -0.02 -2.87
CA ARG A 12 13.60 -0.41 -2.27
C ARG A 12 13.79 -1.92 -2.25
N GLN A 13 12.70 -2.67 -2.34
CA GLN A 13 12.74 -4.12 -2.35
C GLN A 13 12.64 -4.69 -3.77
N GLY A 14 12.77 -3.83 -4.77
CA GLY A 14 12.74 -4.26 -6.17
C GLY A 14 11.35 -4.29 -6.79
N LEU A 15 10.34 -3.79 -6.08
CA LEU A 15 8.97 -3.74 -6.57
C LEU A 15 8.56 -2.29 -6.82
N THR A 16 8.85 -1.80 -8.01
CA THR A 16 8.53 -0.42 -8.38
C THR A 16 7.19 -0.35 -9.09
N ARG A 17 6.28 0.49 -8.59
CA ARG A 17 5.00 0.72 -9.25
C ARG A 17 5.23 1.45 -10.56
N LEU A 18 4.58 0.98 -11.61
CA LEU A 18 4.67 1.60 -12.92
C LEU A 18 3.81 2.87 -12.97
N ALA A 19 4.19 3.81 -13.84
CA ALA A 19 3.57 5.13 -13.88
C ALA A 19 2.06 5.09 -14.08
N HIS A 20 1.57 4.17 -14.90
CA HIS A 20 0.15 4.04 -15.22
C HIS A 20 -0.52 2.87 -14.52
N GLU A 21 0.14 2.30 -13.54
CA GLU A 21 -0.38 1.16 -12.79
C GLU A 21 -1.22 1.67 -11.62
N GLY A 22 -2.50 1.31 -11.59
CA GLY A 22 -3.38 1.69 -10.49
C GLY A 22 -3.10 0.91 -9.21
N PRO A 23 -3.70 1.32 -8.08
CA PRO A 23 -3.45 0.63 -6.81
C PRO A 23 -3.84 -0.84 -6.83
N GLN A 24 -4.95 -1.18 -7.46
CA GLN A 24 -5.41 -2.56 -7.51
C GLN A 24 -4.53 -3.42 -8.42
N ASP A 25 -4.06 -2.86 -9.53
CA ASP A 25 -3.16 -3.57 -10.43
C ASP A 25 -1.82 -3.81 -9.74
N PHE A 26 -1.34 -2.82 -9.02
CA PHE A 26 -0.09 -2.96 -8.27
C PHE A 26 -0.24 -4.03 -7.18
N LEU A 27 -1.38 -4.02 -6.46
CA LEU A 27 -1.66 -5.02 -5.45
C LEU A 27 -1.63 -6.43 -6.03
N ALA A 28 -2.25 -6.64 -7.18
CA ALA A 28 -2.25 -7.94 -7.84
C ALA A 28 -0.84 -8.41 -8.16
N ARG A 29 0.01 -7.48 -8.60
CA ARG A 29 1.39 -7.80 -8.89
C ARG A 29 2.19 -8.13 -7.62
N ILE A 30 1.96 -7.40 -6.54
CA ILE A 30 2.58 -7.69 -5.24
C ILE A 30 2.20 -9.10 -4.77
N GLU A 31 0.92 -9.45 -4.90
CA GLU A 31 0.44 -10.75 -4.50
C GLU A 31 1.10 -11.88 -5.29
N ARG A 32 1.41 -11.64 -6.56
CA ARG A 32 2.09 -12.62 -7.40
C ARG A 32 3.57 -12.73 -7.07
N GLU A 33 4.24 -11.60 -6.90
CA GLU A 33 5.70 -11.55 -6.83
C GLU A 33 6.25 -11.55 -5.42
N ARG A 34 5.48 -11.07 -4.47
CA ARG A 34 5.90 -10.99 -3.06
C ARG A 34 4.75 -11.40 -2.16
N ARG A 35 4.47 -12.69 -2.18
CA ARG A 35 3.33 -13.25 -1.47
C ARG A 35 3.31 -12.91 0.01
N ALA A 36 4.48 -12.88 0.64
CA ALA A 36 4.59 -12.57 2.06
C ALA A 36 4.09 -11.15 2.40
N LEU A 37 4.13 -10.24 1.45
CA LEU A 37 3.67 -8.86 1.66
C LEU A 37 2.19 -8.69 1.35
N ALA A 38 1.52 -9.70 0.80
CA ALA A 38 0.15 -9.56 0.34
C ALA A 38 -0.85 -9.12 1.42
N PRO A 39 -0.84 -9.68 2.64
CA PRO A 39 -1.80 -9.23 3.65
C PRO A 39 -1.66 -7.75 4.00
N ALA A 40 -0.43 -7.29 4.21
CA ALA A 40 -0.17 -5.88 4.51
C ALA A 40 -0.53 -5.00 3.33
N ALA A 41 -0.17 -5.42 2.11
CA ALA A 41 -0.46 -4.66 0.91
C ALA A 41 -1.96 -4.53 0.67
N ARG A 42 -2.74 -5.59 0.94
CA ARG A 42 -4.20 -5.52 0.81
C ARG A 42 -4.80 -4.50 1.76
N SER A 43 -4.36 -4.52 3.02
CA SER A 43 -4.88 -3.58 4.01
C SER A 43 -4.53 -2.14 3.64
N ILE A 44 -3.30 -1.89 3.23
CA ILE A 44 -2.85 -0.56 2.85
C ILE A 44 -3.61 -0.06 1.62
N THR A 45 -3.79 -0.92 0.63
CA THR A 45 -4.51 -0.56 -0.59
C THR A 45 -5.97 -0.24 -0.30
N ALA A 46 -6.63 -1.06 0.52
CA ALA A 46 -8.03 -0.84 0.88
C ALA A 46 -8.21 0.50 1.61
N LEU A 47 -7.33 0.79 2.57
CA LEU A 47 -7.38 2.05 3.31
C LEU A 47 -7.15 3.25 2.40
N TYR A 48 -6.20 3.14 1.47
CA TYR A 48 -5.93 4.20 0.52
C TYR A 48 -7.14 4.48 -0.36
N ILE A 49 -7.79 3.43 -0.87
CA ILE A 49 -8.95 3.57 -1.74
C ILE A 49 -10.12 4.22 -0.97
N ASP A 50 -10.35 3.77 0.26
CA ASP A 50 -11.40 4.35 1.09
C ASP A 50 -11.19 5.84 1.30
N LEU A 51 -9.96 6.24 1.60
CA LEU A 51 -9.64 7.65 1.81
C LEU A 51 -9.82 8.46 0.53
N ARG A 52 -9.40 7.90 -0.60
CA ARG A 52 -9.49 8.59 -1.88
C ARG A 52 -10.93 8.83 -2.31
N TYR A 53 -11.84 7.92 -1.98
CA TYR A 53 -13.24 8.04 -2.39
C TYR A 53 -14.14 8.60 -1.29
N GLY A 54 -13.56 9.22 -0.27
CA GLY A 54 -14.32 9.95 0.74
C GLY A 54 -14.96 9.11 1.83
N HIS A 55 -14.62 7.83 1.90
CA HIS A 55 -15.15 6.94 2.94
C HIS A 55 -14.24 6.86 4.16
N GLY A 56 -13.08 7.49 4.10
CA GLY A 56 -12.10 7.42 5.18
C GLY A 56 -12.40 8.37 6.32
N SER A 57 -11.85 8.05 7.48
CA SER A 57 -11.95 8.84 8.70
C SER A 57 -10.54 9.11 9.23
N HIS A 58 -10.45 9.85 10.34
CA HIS A 58 -9.18 10.03 11.03
C HIS A 58 -8.58 8.69 11.44
N GLU A 59 -9.44 7.76 11.84
CA GLU A 59 -8.97 6.42 12.18
C GLU A 59 -8.37 5.72 10.98
N SER A 60 -8.98 5.86 9.81
CA SER A 60 -8.46 5.26 8.58
C SER A 60 -7.09 5.82 8.23
N ILE A 61 -6.90 7.13 8.39
CA ILE A 61 -5.61 7.76 8.12
C ILE A 61 -4.55 7.22 9.08
N SER A 62 -4.89 7.11 10.37
CA SER A 62 -3.96 6.59 11.37
C SER A 62 -3.60 5.14 11.11
N LEU A 63 -4.57 4.32 10.73
CA LEU A 63 -4.34 2.92 10.40
C LEU A 63 -3.46 2.78 9.17
N LEU A 64 -3.68 3.62 8.17
CA LEU A 64 -2.87 3.60 6.97
C LEU A 64 -1.41 3.94 7.30
N ALA A 65 -1.20 5.00 8.07
CA ALA A 65 0.14 5.41 8.47
C ALA A 65 0.85 4.32 9.28
N ARG A 66 0.13 3.68 10.21
CA ARG A 66 0.69 2.60 11.01
C ARG A 66 1.05 1.40 10.15
N SER A 67 0.15 1.02 9.23
CA SER A 67 0.39 -0.13 8.36
C SER A 67 1.62 0.09 7.50
N VAL A 68 1.80 1.30 6.96
CA VAL A 68 2.98 1.62 6.16
C VAL A 68 4.24 1.56 7.01
N ARG A 69 4.18 2.06 8.26
CA ARG A 69 5.34 2.00 9.15
C ARG A 69 5.72 0.57 9.52
N GLN A 70 4.72 -0.28 9.77
CA GLN A 70 4.97 -1.68 10.08
C GLN A 70 5.62 -2.41 8.92
N LEU A 71 5.27 -2.04 7.71
CA LEU A 71 5.89 -2.62 6.52
C LEU A 71 7.38 -2.32 6.46
N ALA A 72 7.83 -1.23 7.08
CA ALA A 72 9.24 -0.86 7.07
C ALA A 72 10.13 -1.87 7.79
N ALA A 73 9.55 -2.76 8.58
CA ALA A 73 10.30 -3.77 9.31
C ALA A 73 10.91 -4.84 8.40
N TYR A 74 10.50 -4.91 7.17
CA TYR A 74 11.05 -5.89 6.22
C TYR A 74 12.30 -5.41 5.52
#